data_e8a0fb55a6c0a721776df0606810ff90
#
_entry.id   e8a0fb55a6c0a721776df0606810ff90
#
_cell.length_a   1.000
_cell.length_b   1.000
_cell.length_c   1.000
_cell.angle_alpha   90.00
_cell.angle_beta   90.00
_cell.angle_gamma   90.00
#
_symmetry.space_group_name_H-M   'P 1'
#
loop_
_entity.id
_entity.type
_entity.pdbx_description
1 polymer ?
#
loop_
_entity_poly.entity_id
_entity_poly.type
_entity_poly.pdbx_seq_one_letter_code
_entity_poly.pdbx_strand_id
1 'polypeptide(L)'
;MSYPRPTVRPHVMSLLAMVGLLLLTGCGRTAPSGEQVMAGPGAEQEVVVLVHGLARSRLSMLPLEWSLEGAGYRVLNYGYSSLSGTVPEHGADFIRFLEEEVPEGTRVHFVGHSMGNLLIRWALTREPRDEAGRVVMLAPPNNGSESADRWLPYLSWIVQPLEDLTTEPKSTARSIPPVDGVGIGVIAGAWDGKVSPEESWLPEARDHTFVCATHTFLMMREDVRTLTLRFLRDGRFEGESLANDVRPLRSPEACGTFL
;
A
#
# COMPACT_ATOMS: atom_id res chain seq x y z
N MET A 1 33.26 25.15 49.52
CA MET A 1 32.62 23.83 49.60
C MET A 1 32.60 23.23 48.20
N SER A 2 33.53 22.31 47.95
CA SER A 2 33.76 21.72 46.62
C SER A 2 33.12 20.33 46.59
N TYR A 3 32.23 20.12 45.65
CA TYR A 3 31.62 18.79 45.39
C TYR A 3 32.56 17.94 44.50
N PRO A 4 32.77 16.68 44.82
CA PRO A 4 33.60 15.79 43.99
C PRO A 4 32.81 15.25 42.79
N ARG A 5 33.48 15.21 41.65
CA ARG A 5 32.99 14.57 40.41
C ARG A 5 33.06 13.04 40.53
N PRO A 6 32.06 12.29 40.05
CA PRO A 6 32.17 10.84 39.99
C PRO A 6 33.06 10.39 38.80
N THR A 7 34.01 9.55 39.10
CA THR A 7 34.87 8.85 38.14
C THR A 7 34.10 7.68 37.52
N VAL A 8 33.93 7.70 36.21
CA VAL A 8 33.41 6.57 35.42
C VAL A 8 34.54 5.59 35.17
N ARG A 9 34.40 4.36 35.66
CA ARG A 9 35.31 3.25 35.38
C ARG A 9 35.03 2.67 33.99
N PRO A 10 36.05 2.32 33.21
CA PRO A 10 35.92 1.67 31.87
C PRO A 10 35.88 0.14 32.05
N HIS A 11 34.71 -0.46 31.97
CA HIS A 11 34.53 -1.90 31.76
C HIS A 11 33.40 -2.16 30.80
N VAL A 12 33.62 -1.90 29.52
CA VAL A 12 32.84 -2.50 28.42
C VAL A 12 33.75 -2.53 27.19
N MET A 13 34.72 -3.38 27.20
CA MET A 13 35.42 -3.82 25.98
C MET A 13 35.82 -5.29 26.17
N SER A 14 34.95 -6.20 25.78
CA SER A 14 35.27 -7.59 25.44
C SER A 14 33.94 -8.34 25.20
N LEU A 15 33.35 -8.20 24.03
CA LEU A 15 32.41 -9.18 23.43
C LEU A 15 32.28 -8.99 21.92
N LEU A 16 33.41 -9.07 21.23
CA LEU A 16 33.43 -9.12 19.76
C LEU A 16 34.65 -9.98 19.34
N ALA A 17 34.55 -11.29 19.50
CA ALA A 17 35.40 -12.27 18.81
C ALA A 17 34.91 -13.69 19.15
N MET A 18 33.89 -14.18 18.47
CA MET A 18 33.64 -15.61 18.19
C MET A 18 32.49 -15.73 17.19
N VAL A 19 32.79 -15.50 15.92
CA VAL A 19 32.02 -16.10 14.83
C VAL A 19 33.01 -17.06 14.17
N GLY A 20 32.96 -18.29 14.67
CA GLY A 20 33.70 -19.43 14.13
C GLY A 20 33.10 -19.88 12.82
N LEU A 21 33.97 -19.98 11.88
CA LEU A 21 34.00 -20.74 10.65
C LEU A 21 33.32 -22.11 10.81
N LEU A 22 32.14 -22.33 10.24
CA LEU A 22 31.58 -23.66 10.02
C LEU A 22 31.54 -23.93 8.53
N LEU A 23 32.45 -24.83 8.16
CA LEU A 23 32.67 -25.35 6.83
C LEU A 23 31.47 -26.13 6.29
N LEU A 24 31.11 -25.81 5.10
CA LEU A 24 30.48 -26.53 4.01
C LEU A 24 30.51 -28.06 4.16
N THR A 25 29.33 -28.68 4.32
CA THR A 25 29.05 -29.99 3.74
C THR A 25 27.77 -29.88 2.95
N GLY A 26 27.93 -30.03 1.65
CA GLY A 26 26.87 -29.95 0.67
C GLY A 26 25.87 -31.08 0.83
N CYS A 27 24.58 -30.70 0.85
CA CYS A 27 23.50 -31.55 0.38
C CYS A 27 22.78 -30.75 -0.69
N GLY A 28 22.98 -31.15 -1.94
CA GLY A 28 22.29 -30.60 -3.09
C GLY A 28 20.79 -30.85 -2.94
N ARG A 29 20.05 -29.80 -2.55
CA ARG A 29 18.64 -29.67 -2.85
C ARG A 29 18.51 -28.79 -4.07
N THR A 30 18.22 -29.40 -5.21
CA THR A 30 17.72 -28.69 -6.37
C THR A 30 16.46 -27.97 -5.95
N ALA A 31 16.52 -26.65 -5.86
CA ALA A 31 15.30 -25.83 -5.79
C ALA A 31 14.47 -26.12 -7.05
N PRO A 32 13.14 -26.22 -6.93
CA PRO A 32 12.31 -26.28 -8.13
C PRO A 32 12.57 -24.99 -8.90
N SER A 33 12.98 -25.13 -10.14
CA SER A 33 13.08 -24.05 -11.12
C SER A 33 11.68 -23.49 -11.31
N GLY A 34 11.33 -22.43 -10.56
CA GLY A 34 10.20 -21.60 -10.85
C GLY A 34 10.40 -21.08 -12.27
N GLU A 35 9.52 -21.45 -13.15
CA GLU A 35 9.43 -20.94 -14.50
C GLU A 35 9.24 -19.42 -14.39
N GLN A 36 10.35 -18.69 -14.49
CA GLN A 36 10.32 -17.25 -14.68
C GLN A 36 9.68 -17.05 -16.04
N VAL A 37 8.44 -16.59 -16.04
CA VAL A 37 7.80 -16.04 -17.24
C VAL A 37 8.62 -14.79 -17.58
N MET A 38 9.70 -15.01 -18.33
CA MET A 38 10.50 -13.95 -18.91
C MET A 38 9.59 -13.21 -19.89
N ALA A 39 9.30 -11.96 -19.65
CA ALA A 39 8.73 -11.07 -20.65
C ALA A 39 9.59 -11.18 -21.90
N GLY A 40 8.96 -11.45 -23.05
CA GLY A 40 9.67 -11.57 -24.31
C GLY A 40 10.48 -10.29 -24.60
N PRO A 41 11.62 -10.37 -25.30
CA PRO A 41 12.42 -9.22 -25.64
C PRO A 41 11.59 -8.24 -26.48
N GLY A 42 11.21 -7.07 -25.90
CA GLY A 42 10.47 -6.01 -26.57
C GLY A 42 9.16 -5.56 -25.89
N ALA A 43 8.67 -6.24 -24.84
CA ALA A 43 7.57 -5.71 -24.05
C ALA A 43 8.15 -4.67 -23.07
N GLU A 44 7.73 -3.41 -23.19
CA GLU A 44 8.07 -2.40 -22.18
C GLU A 44 7.59 -2.86 -20.81
N GLN A 45 8.46 -2.76 -19.83
CA GLN A 45 8.18 -3.19 -18.45
C GLN A 45 7.07 -2.30 -17.87
N GLU A 46 5.93 -2.89 -17.50
CA GLU A 46 4.83 -2.16 -16.87
C GLU A 46 5.27 -1.57 -15.53
N VAL A 47 4.83 -0.36 -15.24
CA VAL A 47 5.15 0.38 -14.01
C VAL A 47 4.03 0.18 -12.99
N VAL A 48 4.40 -0.01 -11.72
CA VAL A 48 3.48 0.06 -10.58
C VAL A 48 3.90 1.18 -9.65
N VAL A 49 2.99 2.12 -9.39
CA VAL A 49 3.23 3.21 -8.44
C VAL A 49 2.58 2.87 -7.10
N LEU A 50 3.39 2.88 -6.03
CA LEU A 50 2.93 2.65 -4.66
C LEU A 50 2.74 3.98 -3.93
N VAL A 51 1.61 4.13 -3.21
CA VAL A 51 1.29 5.34 -2.45
C VAL A 51 0.88 4.97 -1.03
N HIS A 52 1.68 5.39 -0.03
CA HIS A 52 1.42 5.10 1.38
C HIS A 52 0.29 5.95 1.98
N GLY A 53 -0.16 5.59 3.18
CA GLY A 53 -1.24 6.28 3.89
C GLY A 53 -0.79 7.33 4.90
N LEU A 54 -1.77 7.91 5.61
CA LEU A 54 -1.58 8.88 6.70
C LEU A 54 -0.65 8.34 7.80
N ALA A 55 0.22 9.18 8.32
CA ALA A 55 1.21 8.85 9.36
C ALA A 55 2.12 7.66 9.00
N ARG A 56 2.37 7.47 7.70
CA ARG A 56 3.26 6.46 7.14
C ARG A 56 4.33 7.11 6.27
N SER A 57 5.21 6.28 5.76
CA SER A 57 6.20 6.63 4.75
C SER A 57 6.28 5.51 3.70
N ARG A 58 7.00 5.77 2.61
CA ARG A 58 7.27 4.74 1.59
C ARG A 58 7.83 3.43 2.15
N LEU A 59 8.51 3.46 3.30
CA LEU A 59 9.03 2.25 3.94
C LEU A 59 7.92 1.24 4.30
N SER A 60 6.71 1.70 4.57
CA SER A 60 5.58 0.81 4.86
C SER A 60 5.13 -0.01 3.66
N MET A 61 5.48 0.42 2.44
CA MET A 61 5.12 -0.26 1.19
C MET A 61 6.18 -1.24 0.68
N LEU A 62 7.37 -1.31 1.32
CA LEU A 62 8.48 -2.17 0.87
C LEU A 62 8.13 -3.65 0.67
N PRO A 63 7.29 -4.31 1.50
CA PRO A 63 6.92 -5.69 1.25
C PRO A 63 6.14 -5.89 -0.06
N LEU A 64 5.32 -4.90 -0.44
CA LEU A 64 4.63 -4.89 -1.74
C LEU A 64 5.61 -4.60 -2.88
N GLU A 65 6.50 -3.61 -2.71
CA GLU A 65 7.55 -3.26 -3.67
C GLU A 65 8.36 -4.51 -4.05
N TRP A 66 8.94 -5.21 -3.09
CA TRP A 66 9.72 -6.43 -3.37
C TRP A 66 8.91 -7.54 -4.05
N SER A 67 7.63 -7.69 -3.68
CA SER A 67 6.77 -8.70 -4.31
C SER A 67 6.45 -8.36 -5.76
N LEU A 68 6.23 -7.08 -6.07
CA LEU A 68 5.94 -6.59 -7.41
C LEU A 68 7.18 -6.60 -8.30
N GLU A 69 8.34 -6.20 -7.78
CA GLU A 69 9.63 -6.32 -8.49
C GLU A 69 9.95 -7.79 -8.79
N GLY A 70 9.73 -8.69 -7.81
CA GLY A 70 9.88 -10.13 -8.00
C GLY A 70 8.94 -10.72 -9.06
N ALA A 71 7.83 -10.05 -9.33
CA ALA A 71 6.87 -10.42 -10.39
C ALA A 71 7.18 -9.74 -11.75
N GLY A 72 8.25 -8.93 -11.84
CA GLY A 72 8.73 -8.32 -13.07
C GLY A 72 8.23 -6.90 -13.35
N TYR A 73 7.51 -6.27 -12.43
CA TYR A 73 7.12 -4.86 -12.58
C TYR A 73 8.29 -3.91 -12.25
N ARG A 74 8.33 -2.75 -12.92
CA ARG A 74 9.11 -1.60 -12.43
C ARG A 74 8.30 -0.91 -11.35
N VAL A 75 8.84 -0.77 -10.14
CA VAL A 75 8.11 -0.17 -9.03
C VAL A 75 8.63 1.24 -8.73
N LEU A 76 7.71 2.19 -8.61
CA LEU A 76 7.94 3.55 -8.17
C LEU A 76 7.24 3.74 -6.82
N ASN A 77 7.99 3.85 -5.74
CA ASN A 77 7.45 3.99 -4.38
C ASN A 77 7.41 5.48 -3.99
N TYR A 78 6.25 6.13 -4.20
CA TYR A 78 6.05 7.54 -3.96
C TYR A 78 6.03 7.89 -2.49
N GLY A 79 6.85 8.86 -2.09
CA GLY A 79 6.94 9.36 -0.72
C GLY A 79 6.52 10.82 -0.60
N TYR A 80 5.70 11.13 0.40
CA TYR A 80 5.22 12.48 0.70
C TYR A 80 5.04 12.70 2.21
N SER A 81 4.91 13.95 2.64
CA SER A 81 4.70 14.32 4.05
C SER A 81 3.25 14.15 4.46
N SER A 82 2.84 12.94 4.79
CA SER A 82 1.43 12.58 4.99
C SER A 82 0.73 13.20 6.22
N LEU A 83 1.42 13.98 7.06
CA LEU A 83 0.83 14.71 8.19
C LEU A 83 0.60 16.19 7.89
N SER A 84 1.23 16.74 6.85
CA SER A 84 1.12 18.14 6.43
C SER A 84 0.51 18.21 5.04
N GLY A 85 -0.13 19.31 4.72
CA GLY A 85 -0.82 19.50 3.44
C GLY A 85 -2.15 18.74 3.35
N THR A 86 -2.90 19.03 2.32
CA THR A 86 -4.21 18.43 2.04
C THR A 86 -4.10 17.33 0.99
N VAL A 87 -5.13 16.49 0.85
CA VAL A 87 -5.20 15.50 -0.24
C VAL A 87 -5.12 16.16 -1.62
N PRO A 88 -5.79 17.31 -1.91
CA PRO A 88 -5.61 18.03 -3.16
C PRO A 88 -4.18 18.52 -3.44
N GLU A 89 -3.49 19.06 -2.43
CA GLU A 89 -2.10 19.51 -2.57
C GLU A 89 -1.17 18.34 -2.90
N HIS A 90 -1.26 17.27 -2.14
CA HIS A 90 -0.48 16.05 -2.40
C HIS A 90 -0.86 15.38 -3.72
N GLY A 91 -2.13 15.45 -4.12
CA GLY A 91 -2.59 14.96 -5.42
C GLY A 91 -1.95 15.72 -6.58
N ALA A 92 -1.82 17.05 -6.45
CA ALA A 92 -1.12 17.87 -7.45
C ALA A 92 0.38 17.55 -7.51
N ASP A 93 1.04 17.34 -6.35
CA ASP A 93 2.43 16.88 -6.29
C ASP A 93 2.61 15.49 -6.90
N PHE A 94 1.64 14.61 -6.68
CA PHE A 94 1.64 13.27 -7.22
C PHE A 94 1.48 13.26 -8.74
N ILE A 95 0.66 14.15 -9.32
CA ILE A 95 0.57 14.32 -10.78
C ILE A 95 1.94 14.69 -11.35
N ARG A 96 2.63 15.69 -10.78
CA ARG A 96 3.98 16.07 -11.24
C ARG A 96 4.98 14.91 -11.15
N PHE A 97 4.95 14.16 -10.06
CA PHE A 97 5.77 12.98 -9.92
C PHE A 97 5.49 11.94 -11.04
N LEU A 98 4.22 11.73 -11.41
CA LEU A 98 3.87 10.80 -12.49
C LEU A 98 4.36 11.30 -13.86
N GLU A 99 4.32 12.60 -14.11
CA GLU A 99 4.85 13.23 -15.33
C GLU A 99 6.37 13.09 -15.44
N GLU A 100 7.09 13.24 -14.32
CA GLU A 100 8.55 13.20 -14.26
C GLU A 100 9.11 11.76 -14.30
N GLU A 101 8.45 10.80 -13.63
CA GLU A 101 9.02 9.48 -13.36
C GLU A 101 8.46 8.35 -14.23
N VAL A 102 7.25 8.51 -14.77
CA VAL A 102 6.61 7.51 -15.63
C VAL A 102 6.87 7.86 -17.10
N PRO A 103 7.61 7.05 -17.85
CA PRO A 103 7.86 7.31 -19.27
C PRO A 103 6.55 7.39 -20.06
N GLU A 104 6.50 8.27 -21.03
CA GLU A 104 5.36 8.42 -21.94
C GLU A 104 5.07 7.10 -22.67
N GLY A 105 3.80 6.74 -22.81
CA GLY A 105 3.35 5.49 -23.45
C GLY A 105 3.49 4.24 -22.56
N THR A 106 4.10 4.36 -21.38
CA THR A 106 4.27 3.21 -20.48
C THR A 106 3.00 2.93 -19.70
N ARG A 107 2.53 1.66 -19.74
CA ARG A 107 1.40 1.23 -18.91
C ARG A 107 1.72 1.35 -17.43
N VAL A 108 0.89 2.09 -16.70
CA VAL A 108 1.08 2.39 -15.28
C VAL A 108 -0.09 1.88 -14.45
N HIS A 109 0.23 1.09 -13.42
CA HIS A 109 -0.69 0.61 -12.41
C HIS A 109 -0.46 1.34 -11.09
N PHE A 110 -1.45 1.29 -10.20
CA PHE A 110 -1.37 1.97 -8.92
C PHE A 110 -1.76 1.04 -7.77
N VAL A 111 -1.04 1.13 -6.65
CA VAL A 111 -1.42 0.46 -5.40
C VAL A 111 -1.35 1.48 -4.28
N GLY A 112 -2.49 1.81 -3.71
CA GLY A 112 -2.58 2.74 -2.59
C GLY A 112 -2.90 2.04 -1.28
N HIS A 113 -2.45 2.63 -0.17
CA HIS A 113 -2.90 2.27 1.17
C HIS A 113 -3.60 3.46 1.83
N SER A 114 -4.80 3.24 2.39
CA SER A 114 -5.52 4.26 3.16
C SER A 114 -5.66 5.58 2.38
N MET A 115 -5.25 6.72 2.94
CA MET A 115 -5.24 8.04 2.30
C MET A 115 -4.54 8.06 0.94
N GLY A 116 -3.52 7.23 0.73
CA GLY A 116 -2.83 7.13 -0.56
C GLY A 116 -3.76 6.81 -1.73
N ASN A 117 -4.87 6.12 -1.47
CA ASN A 117 -5.89 5.84 -2.49
C ASN A 117 -6.66 7.10 -2.92
N LEU A 118 -6.84 8.04 -1.99
CA LEU A 118 -7.49 9.33 -2.32
C LEU A 118 -6.58 10.18 -3.21
N LEU A 119 -5.26 10.14 -2.99
CA LEU A 119 -4.30 10.81 -3.87
C LEU A 119 -4.37 10.22 -5.29
N ILE A 120 -4.39 8.89 -5.40
CA ILE A 120 -4.51 8.20 -6.70
C ILE A 120 -5.83 8.58 -7.39
N ARG A 121 -6.97 8.48 -6.69
CA ARG A 121 -8.29 8.85 -7.24
C ARG A 121 -8.31 10.32 -7.65
N TRP A 122 -7.81 11.22 -6.78
CA TRP A 122 -7.78 12.65 -7.05
C TRP A 122 -6.96 12.97 -8.30
N ALA A 123 -5.78 12.37 -8.43
CA ALA A 123 -4.91 12.57 -9.58
C ALA A 123 -5.55 12.05 -10.87
N LEU A 124 -6.06 10.81 -10.88
CA LEU A 124 -6.65 10.20 -12.07
C LEU A 124 -7.93 10.88 -12.54
N THR A 125 -8.67 11.56 -11.65
CA THR A 125 -9.85 12.35 -12.03
C THR A 125 -9.53 13.76 -12.52
N ARG A 126 -8.34 14.29 -12.24
CA ARG A 126 -7.86 15.61 -12.68
C ARG A 126 -7.03 15.54 -13.95
N GLU A 127 -6.16 14.54 -14.00
CA GLU A 127 -5.29 14.24 -15.15
C GLU A 127 -5.49 12.76 -15.53
N PRO A 128 -6.54 12.44 -16.29
CA PRO A 128 -6.76 11.10 -16.81
C PRO A 128 -5.60 10.69 -17.70
N ARG A 129 -5.15 9.44 -17.56
CA ARG A 129 -4.03 8.88 -18.33
C ARG A 129 -4.52 7.71 -19.16
N ASP A 130 -4.32 7.77 -20.46
CA ASP A 130 -4.70 6.69 -21.39
C ASP A 130 -3.94 5.39 -21.06
N GLU A 131 -2.70 5.52 -20.54
CA GLU A 131 -1.85 4.42 -20.13
C GLU A 131 -2.20 3.87 -18.75
N ALA A 132 -3.18 4.44 -18.03
CA ALA A 132 -3.59 3.93 -16.72
C ALA A 132 -4.11 2.50 -16.86
N GLY A 133 -3.44 1.59 -16.16
CA GLY A 133 -3.74 0.18 -16.19
C GLY A 133 -4.82 -0.19 -15.18
N ARG A 134 -4.40 -0.58 -13.98
CA ARG A 134 -5.30 -0.99 -12.88
C ARG A 134 -4.93 -0.33 -11.57
N VAL A 135 -5.90 -0.20 -10.68
CA VAL A 135 -5.71 0.34 -9.34
C VAL A 135 -6.09 -0.72 -8.32
N VAL A 136 -5.20 -1.02 -7.37
CA VAL A 136 -5.53 -1.83 -6.19
C VAL A 136 -5.54 -0.93 -4.97
N MET A 137 -6.68 -0.86 -4.30
CA MET A 137 -6.89 -0.03 -3.13
C MET A 137 -6.89 -0.87 -1.86
N LEU A 138 -5.94 -0.61 -0.96
CA LEU A 138 -5.84 -1.28 0.35
C LEU A 138 -6.47 -0.38 1.41
N ALA A 139 -7.57 -0.84 2.01
CA ALA A 139 -8.33 -0.14 3.05
C ALA A 139 -8.56 1.36 2.72
N PRO A 140 -9.13 1.69 1.55
CA PRO A 140 -9.36 3.06 1.14
C PRO A 140 -10.50 3.70 1.93
N PRO A 141 -10.36 4.92 2.47
CA PRO A 141 -11.48 5.66 3.07
C PRO A 141 -12.33 6.33 1.99
N ASN A 142 -12.90 5.54 1.07
CA ASN A 142 -13.65 6.03 -0.09
C ASN A 142 -14.91 6.83 0.28
N ASN A 143 -15.51 6.48 1.43
CA ASN A 143 -16.69 7.15 1.98
C ASN A 143 -16.36 8.00 3.22
N GLY A 144 -15.10 8.35 3.41
CA GLY A 144 -14.60 8.97 4.64
C GLY A 144 -14.26 7.93 5.70
N SER A 145 -14.03 8.40 6.93
CA SER A 145 -13.69 7.58 8.08
C SER A 145 -14.25 8.19 9.36
N GLU A 146 -15.11 7.46 10.07
CA GLU A 146 -15.59 7.85 11.42
C GLU A 146 -14.43 7.98 12.42
N SER A 147 -13.33 7.26 12.18
CA SER A 147 -12.12 7.43 12.96
C SER A 147 -11.52 8.82 12.73
N ALA A 148 -11.54 9.34 11.50
CA ALA A 148 -11.11 10.71 11.22
C ALA A 148 -12.03 11.73 11.89
N ASP A 149 -13.35 11.57 11.82
CA ASP A 149 -14.32 12.44 12.50
C ASP A 149 -14.05 12.53 14.01
N ARG A 150 -13.78 11.38 14.63
CA ARG A 150 -13.50 11.28 16.06
C ARG A 150 -12.23 12.02 16.47
N TRP A 151 -11.19 11.97 15.64
CA TRP A 151 -9.89 12.57 15.95
C TRP A 151 -9.75 14.00 15.46
N LEU A 152 -10.57 14.46 14.53
CA LEU A 152 -10.50 15.82 13.95
C LEU A 152 -10.45 16.93 15.00
N PRO A 153 -11.31 16.96 16.05
CA PRO A 153 -11.31 18.03 17.02
C PRO A 153 -10.00 18.16 17.83
N TYR A 154 -9.24 17.08 17.89
CA TYR A 154 -8.03 17.01 18.73
C TYR A 154 -6.73 17.13 17.94
N LEU A 155 -6.74 16.73 16.65
CA LEU A 155 -5.52 16.56 15.86
C LEU A 155 -5.47 17.43 14.60
N SER A 156 -6.53 18.13 14.22
CA SER A 156 -6.58 18.93 12.99
C SER A 156 -5.46 19.96 12.84
N TRP A 157 -4.96 20.49 13.95
CA TRP A 157 -3.87 21.46 13.97
C TRP A 157 -2.46 20.85 13.72
N ILE A 158 -2.33 19.51 13.82
CA ILE A 158 -1.06 18.79 13.54
C ILE A 158 -1.19 17.93 12.28
N VAL A 159 -2.37 17.36 12.04
CA VAL A 159 -2.65 16.42 10.98
C VAL A 159 -3.58 17.09 9.98
N GLN A 160 -2.99 17.88 9.09
CA GLN A 160 -3.74 18.72 8.15
C GLN A 160 -4.71 17.95 7.24
N PRO A 161 -4.34 16.77 6.67
CA PRO A 161 -5.25 16.05 5.78
C PRO A 161 -6.41 15.34 6.49
N LEU A 162 -6.53 15.46 7.82
CA LEU A 162 -7.56 14.74 8.57
C LEU A 162 -8.99 15.17 8.18
N GLU A 163 -9.20 16.45 7.84
CA GLU A 163 -10.47 16.97 7.36
C GLU A 163 -10.89 16.35 6.01
N ASP A 164 -9.90 16.10 5.14
CA ASP A 164 -10.12 15.44 3.85
C ASP A 164 -10.65 14.00 3.99
N LEU A 165 -10.40 13.36 5.14
CA LEU A 165 -10.72 11.96 5.41
C LEU A 165 -12.03 11.78 6.18
N THR A 166 -12.74 12.85 6.53
CA THR A 166 -13.98 12.79 7.32
C THR A 166 -15.15 12.20 6.53
N THR A 167 -16.19 11.78 7.25
CA THR A 167 -17.45 11.32 6.63
C THR A 167 -18.34 12.47 6.16
N GLU A 168 -17.93 13.71 6.37
CA GLU A 168 -18.66 14.90 5.93
C GLU A 168 -18.85 14.91 4.40
N PRO A 169 -20.05 15.29 3.90
CA PRO A 169 -20.34 15.26 2.45
C PRO A 169 -19.38 16.10 1.58
N LYS A 170 -18.73 17.11 2.18
CA LYS A 170 -17.80 18.01 1.49
C LYS A 170 -16.34 17.58 1.65
N SER A 171 -16.06 16.53 2.41
CA SER A 171 -14.68 16.02 2.54
C SER A 171 -14.15 15.59 1.17
N THR A 172 -12.84 15.64 1.00
CA THR A 172 -12.22 15.21 -0.26
C THR A 172 -12.52 13.72 -0.52
N ALA A 173 -12.50 12.87 0.50
CA ALA A 173 -12.82 11.45 0.37
C ALA A 173 -14.17 11.20 -0.32
N ARG A 174 -15.19 11.99 0.01
CA ARG A 174 -16.56 11.85 -0.52
C ARG A 174 -16.85 12.67 -1.77
N SER A 175 -16.02 13.66 -2.06
CA SER A 175 -16.25 14.59 -3.18
C SER A 175 -15.46 14.25 -4.44
N ILE A 176 -14.48 13.32 -4.37
CA ILE A 176 -13.78 12.84 -5.57
C ILE A 176 -14.76 12.07 -6.45
N PRO A 177 -14.95 12.49 -7.72
CA PRO A 177 -15.83 11.77 -8.63
C PRO A 177 -15.31 10.36 -8.95
N PRO A 178 -16.15 9.50 -9.56
CA PRO A 178 -15.69 8.22 -10.10
C PRO A 178 -14.49 8.36 -11.02
N VAL A 179 -13.60 7.36 -10.99
CA VAL A 179 -12.47 7.27 -11.93
C VAL A 179 -12.89 6.41 -13.10
N ASP A 180 -13.04 7.02 -14.27
CA ASP A 180 -13.48 6.33 -15.48
C ASP A 180 -12.31 5.62 -16.19
N GLY A 181 -12.63 4.55 -16.92
CA GLY A 181 -11.70 3.88 -17.81
C GLY A 181 -10.65 2.98 -17.13
N VAL A 182 -10.59 2.96 -15.80
CA VAL A 182 -9.58 2.21 -15.02
C VAL A 182 -10.22 1.08 -14.22
N GLY A 183 -9.65 -0.12 -14.30
CA GLY A 183 -10.09 -1.25 -13.48
C GLY A 183 -9.63 -1.09 -12.02
N ILE A 184 -10.57 -0.94 -11.10
CA ILE A 184 -10.29 -0.76 -9.66
C ILE A 184 -10.65 -2.03 -8.89
N GLY A 185 -9.75 -2.49 -8.02
CA GLY A 185 -9.98 -3.55 -7.04
C GLY A 185 -9.78 -3.01 -5.62
N VAL A 186 -10.69 -3.38 -4.71
CA VAL A 186 -10.63 -2.96 -3.29
C VAL A 186 -10.38 -4.16 -2.40
N ILE A 187 -9.36 -4.07 -1.54
CA ILE A 187 -9.06 -5.02 -0.46
C ILE A 187 -9.31 -4.31 0.87
N ALA A 188 -10.36 -4.71 1.57
CA ALA A 188 -10.69 -4.16 2.89
C ALA A 188 -10.25 -5.10 4.02
N GLY A 189 -9.85 -4.55 5.16
CA GLY A 189 -9.58 -5.31 6.37
C GLY A 189 -10.89 -5.56 7.14
N ALA A 190 -11.22 -6.84 7.39
CA ALA A 190 -12.44 -7.18 8.14
C ALA A 190 -12.38 -6.71 9.60
N TRP A 191 -11.19 -6.53 10.16
CA TRP A 191 -10.96 -6.06 11.54
C TRP A 191 -10.35 -4.66 11.57
N ASP A 192 -10.64 -3.88 10.54
CA ASP A 192 -10.09 -2.53 10.41
C ASP A 192 -10.89 -1.55 11.27
N GLY A 193 -10.27 -1.07 12.35
CA GLY A 193 -10.86 -0.08 13.28
C GLY A 193 -10.66 1.38 12.87
N LYS A 194 -10.05 1.64 11.69
CA LYS A 194 -9.82 3.00 11.16
C LYS A 194 -10.66 3.30 9.94
N VAL A 195 -10.82 2.31 9.07
CA VAL A 195 -11.63 2.39 7.86
C VAL A 195 -12.42 1.09 7.77
N SER A 196 -13.70 1.14 8.07
CA SER A 196 -14.57 -0.03 8.03
C SER A 196 -14.74 -0.58 6.61
N PRO A 197 -15.19 -1.82 6.45
CA PRO A 197 -15.56 -2.37 5.14
C PRO A 197 -16.53 -1.49 4.35
N GLU A 198 -17.51 -0.87 5.02
CA GLU A 198 -18.51 0.03 4.43
C GLU A 198 -17.87 1.35 3.97
N GLU A 199 -16.96 1.90 4.77
CA GLU A 199 -16.20 3.11 4.42
C GLU A 199 -15.26 2.88 3.24
N SER A 200 -14.78 1.63 3.07
CA SER A 200 -13.93 1.23 1.94
C SER A 200 -14.71 1.02 0.64
N TRP A 201 -16.02 0.87 0.71
CA TRP A 201 -16.83 0.53 -0.46
C TRP A 201 -16.73 1.59 -1.57
N LEU A 202 -16.60 1.13 -2.81
CA LEU A 202 -16.53 1.96 -4.00
C LEU A 202 -17.43 1.36 -5.09
N PRO A 203 -18.56 1.99 -5.45
CA PRO A 203 -19.52 1.42 -6.39
C PRO A 203 -18.94 1.10 -7.77
N GLU A 204 -18.02 1.92 -8.25
CA GLU A 204 -17.34 1.74 -9.54
C GLU A 204 -16.19 0.73 -9.52
N ALA A 205 -15.82 0.20 -8.36
CA ALA A 205 -14.80 -0.82 -8.29
C ALA A 205 -15.28 -2.12 -8.96
N ARG A 206 -14.41 -2.68 -9.78
CA ARG A 206 -14.65 -3.91 -10.53
C ARG A 206 -14.76 -5.14 -9.64
N ASP A 207 -14.02 -5.14 -8.55
CA ASP A 207 -14.00 -6.27 -7.61
C ASP A 207 -13.66 -5.79 -6.19
N HIS A 208 -14.29 -6.43 -5.18
CA HIS A 208 -14.06 -6.20 -3.77
C HIS A 208 -13.75 -7.51 -3.09
N THR A 209 -12.79 -7.47 -2.16
CA THR A 209 -12.48 -8.61 -1.29
C THR A 209 -12.09 -8.14 0.11
N PHE A 210 -12.16 -9.08 1.05
CA PHE A 210 -11.82 -8.86 2.44
C PHE A 210 -10.65 -9.74 2.85
N VAL A 211 -9.88 -9.26 3.83
CA VAL A 211 -8.82 -10.03 4.49
C VAL A 211 -8.97 -9.89 6.00
N CYS A 212 -8.64 -10.93 6.74
CA CYS A 212 -8.72 -10.93 8.20
C CYS A 212 -7.53 -10.15 8.79
N ALA A 213 -7.58 -8.84 8.65
CA ALA A 213 -6.51 -7.93 9.03
C ALA A 213 -7.04 -6.61 9.61
N THR A 214 -6.18 -5.95 10.38
CA THR A 214 -6.36 -4.57 10.83
C THR A 214 -5.75 -3.60 9.82
N HIS A 215 -6.10 -2.33 9.89
CA HIS A 215 -5.67 -1.26 8.98
C HIS A 215 -4.16 -1.19 8.75
N THR A 216 -3.42 -1.30 9.84
CA THR A 216 -1.99 -0.93 9.89
C THR A 216 -1.08 -1.89 9.14
N PHE A 217 -1.45 -3.16 9.02
CA PHE A 217 -0.58 -4.24 8.56
C PHE A 217 -1.01 -4.89 7.23
N LEU A 218 -2.02 -4.32 6.55
CA LEU A 218 -2.52 -4.89 5.29
C LEU A 218 -1.38 -5.11 4.28
N MET A 219 -0.56 -4.09 4.02
CA MET A 219 0.50 -4.13 3.02
C MET A 219 1.64 -5.14 3.35
N MET A 220 1.72 -5.60 4.60
CA MET A 220 2.73 -6.56 5.04
C MET A 220 2.29 -8.03 4.83
N ARG A 221 1.00 -8.28 4.60
CA ARG A 221 0.43 -9.62 4.52
C ARG A 221 0.72 -10.28 3.17
N GLU A 222 1.01 -11.56 3.21
CA GLU A 222 1.27 -12.36 2.00
C GLU A 222 0.00 -12.52 1.15
N ASP A 223 -1.14 -12.76 1.79
CA ASP A 223 -2.43 -12.87 1.09
C ASP A 223 -2.80 -11.57 0.36
N VAL A 224 -2.56 -10.40 0.96
CA VAL A 224 -2.77 -9.10 0.33
C VAL A 224 -1.85 -8.91 -0.87
N ARG A 225 -0.56 -9.25 -0.75
CA ARG A 225 0.39 -9.18 -1.88
C ARG A 225 -0.02 -10.09 -3.03
N THR A 226 -0.43 -11.32 -2.72
CA THR A 226 -0.92 -12.29 -3.72
C THR A 226 -2.17 -11.80 -4.43
N LEU A 227 -3.16 -11.28 -3.68
CA LEU A 227 -4.38 -10.70 -4.26
C LEU A 227 -4.07 -9.46 -5.11
N THR A 228 -3.14 -8.61 -4.65
CA THR A 228 -2.67 -7.43 -5.41
C THR A 228 -2.09 -7.84 -6.76
N LEU A 229 -1.13 -8.77 -6.77
CA LEU A 229 -0.51 -9.28 -8.00
C LEU A 229 -1.56 -9.89 -8.95
N ARG A 230 -2.49 -10.67 -8.41
CA ARG A 230 -3.58 -11.28 -9.19
C ARG A 230 -4.45 -10.21 -9.84
N PHE A 231 -4.88 -9.21 -9.08
CA PHE A 231 -5.71 -8.14 -9.64
C PHE A 231 -4.96 -7.31 -10.69
N LEU A 232 -3.70 -7.00 -10.46
CA LEU A 232 -2.87 -6.28 -11.44
C LEU A 232 -2.72 -7.07 -12.75
N ARG A 233 -2.65 -8.40 -12.69
CA ARG A 233 -2.56 -9.28 -13.86
C ARG A 233 -3.91 -9.50 -14.53
N ASP A 234 -4.96 -9.85 -13.75
CA ASP A 234 -6.20 -10.42 -14.27
C ASP A 234 -7.40 -9.43 -14.22
N GLY A 235 -7.29 -8.35 -13.45
CA GLY A 235 -8.36 -7.37 -13.20
C GLY A 235 -9.48 -7.89 -12.32
N ARG A 236 -9.22 -8.94 -11.52
CA ARG A 236 -10.13 -9.54 -10.53
C ARG A 236 -9.33 -10.28 -9.47
N PHE A 237 -9.92 -10.45 -8.28
CA PHE A 237 -9.28 -11.19 -7.20
C PHE A 237 -9.48 -12.71 -7.31
N GLU A 238 -10.52 -13.17 -7.99
CA GLU A 238 -10.70 -14.59 -8.35
C GLU A 238 -9.83 -14.94 -9.56
N GLY A 239 -9.22 -16.12 -9.55
CA GLY A 239 -8.40 -16.60 -10.67
C GLY A 239 -7.84 -17.99 -10.39
N GLU A 240 -7.14 -18.55 -11.35
CA GLU A 240 -6.46 -19.82 -11.20
C GLU A 240 -5.43 -19.75 -10.05
N SER A 241 -5.32 -20.83 -9.30
CA SER A 241 -4.49 -20.93 -8.11
C SER A 241 -3.03 -20.61 -8.44
N LEU A 242 -2.54 -19.52 -7.88
CA LEU A 242 -1.10 -19.34 -7.68
C LEU A 242 -0.70 -20.20 -6.47
N ALA A 243 0.55 -20.63 -6.39
CA ALA A 243 1.09 -21.65 -5.50
C ALA A 243 0.69 -21.60 -4.00
N ASN A 244 0.08 -20.50 -3.54
CA ASN A 244 -0.52 -20.36 -2.21
C ASN A 244 -2.01 -20.06 -2.41
N ASP A 245 -2.88 -21.04 -2.27
CA ASP A 245 -4.34 -20.99 -2.53
C ASP A 245 -5.07 -19.89 -1.72
N VAL A 246 -4.72 -18.62 -1.97
CA VAL A 246 -5.35 -17.46 -1.36
C VAL A 246 -6.70 -17.25 -2.03
N ARG A 247 -7.78 -17.54 -1.29
CA ARG A 247 -9.15 -17.31 -1.75
C ARG A 247 -9.63 -15.93 -1.31
N PRO A 248 -10.18 -15.14 -2.24
CA PRO A 248 -10.79 -13.87 -1.89
C PRO A 248 -12.04 -14.10 -1.03
N LEU A 249 -12.15 -13.39 0.09
CA LEU A 249 -13.34 -13.42 0.93
C LEU A 249 -14.37 -12.44 0.37
N ARG A 250 -15.64 -12.84 0.38
CA ARG A 250 -16.74 -12.04 -0.18
C ARG A 250 -17.51 -11.27 0.88
N SER A 251 -17.25 -11.56 2.16
CA SER A 251 -17.83 -10.79 3.27
C SER A 251 -16.85 -10.71 4.45
N PRO A 252 -16.91 -9.65 5.27
CA PRO A 252 -16.05 -9.50 6.44
C PRO A 252 -16.38 -10.52 7.54
N GLU A 253 -17.62 -11.03 7.61
CA GLU A 253 -18.07 -12.01 8.60
C GLU A 253 -17.33 -13.35 8.45
N ALA A 254 -16.82 -13.64 7.24
CA ALA A 254 -16.01 -14.86 7.00
C ALA A 254 -14.73 -14.89 7.85
N CYS A 255 -14.30 -13.74 8.39
CA CYS A 255 -13.14 -13.65 9.29
C CYS A 255 -13.48 -13.96 10.77
N GLY A 256 -14.76 -14.06 11.13
CA GLY A 256 -15.16 -14.14 12.54
C GLY A 256 -14.86 -12.86 13.33
N THR A 257 -15.02 -12.94 14.65
CA THR A 257 -14.71 -11.83 15.55
C THR A 257 -13.21 -11.76 15.85
N PHE A 258 -12.69 -10.55 15.84
CA PHE A 258 -11.34 -10.29 16.36
C PHE A 258 -11.36 -10.40 17.88
N LEU A 259 -10.67 -11.41 18.44
CA LEU A 259 -10.54 -11.64 19.88
C LEU A 259 -9.48 -10.77 20.53
#